data_4a36521fc18696ee2065de58c75b220e
#
_entry.id   4a36521fc18696ee2065de58c75b220e
#
_cell.length_a   1.000
_cell.length_b   1.000
_cell.length_c   1.000
_cell.angle_alpha   90.00
_cell.angle_beta   90.00
_cell.angle_gamma   90.00
#
_symmetry.space_group_name_H-M   'P 1'
#
loop_
_entity.id
_entity.type
_entity.pdbx_description
1 polymer ?
#
loop_
_entity_poly.entity_id
_entity_poly.type
_entity_poly.pdbx_seq_one_letter_code
_entity_poly.pdbx_strand_id
1 'polypeptide(L)'
;MNGQQQKQQDSGARDQEICAALDQHWAASDANDFVTEHLIYLEDAVLDYPQSGERTRGRSNIQGQRASQPSNKRFSIRRIIGSGNLWVTEFILTYDGKPSYTVSIMEFSGVKVARETQYFADPFPAPAFRAQWVERMPT
;
A
#
# COMPACT_ATOMS: atom_id res chain seq x y z
N MET A 1 -32.04 10.06 16.15
CA MET A 1 -30.60 10.38 15.96
C MET A 1 -30.49 11.65 15.14
N ASN A 2 -29.54 12.49 15.48
CA ASN A 2 -29.25 13.65 14.65
C ASN A 2 -28.35 13.25 13.47
N GLY A 3 -28.21 14.12 12.47
CA GLY A 3 -27.46 13.82 11.25
C GLY A 3 -25.96 13.60 11.48
N GLN A 4 -25.39 14.16 12.55
CA GLN A 4 -23.97 13.97 12.87
C GLN A 4 -23.69 12.56 13.36
N GLN A 5 -24.55 11.98 14.20
CA GLN A 5 -24.40 10.60 14.67
C GLN A 5 -24.50 9.61 13.51
N GLN A 6 -25.42 9.84 12.58
CA GLN A 6 -25.55 8.97 11.42
C GLN A 6 -24.31 9.03 10.53
N LYS A 7 -23.75 10.21 10.30
CA LYS A 7 -22.52 10.37 9.50
C LYS A 7 -21.32 9.67 10.14
N GLN A 8 -21.20 9.75 11.47
CA GLN A 8 -20.11 9.07 12.19
C GLN A 8 -20.22 7.54 12.09
N GLN A 9 -21.44 7.01 12.21
CA GLN A 9 -21.69 5.57 12.07
C GLN A 9 -21.36 5.09 10.67
N ASP A 10 -21.77 5.84 9.63
CA ASP A 10 -21.50 5.50 8.24
C ASP A 10 -20.00 5.55 7.95
N SER A 11 -19.29 6.56 8.47
CA SER A 11 -17.84 6.70 8.32
C SER A 11 -17.12 5.56 9.01
N GLY A 12 -17.53 5.16 10.23
CA GLY A 12 -16.94 4.05 10.96
C GLY A 12 -17.15 2.72 10.24
N ALA A 13 -18.35 2.48 9.71
CA ALA A 13 -18.67 1.27 8.96
C ALA A 13 -17.83 1.19 7.68
N ARG A 14 -17.69 2.32 6.98
CA ARG A 14 -16.86 2.39 5.77
C ARG A 14 -15.38 2.16 6.08
N ASP A 15 -14.87 2.75 7.15
CA ASP A 15 -13.48 2.55 7.57
C ASP A 15 -13.21 1.08 7.90
N GLN A 16 -14.14 0.40 8.58
CA GLN A 16 -14.03 -1.03 8.88
C GLN A 16 -14.02 -1.86 7.60
N GLU A 17 -14.86 -1.53 6.63
CA GLU A 17 -14.90 -2.23 5.34
C GLU A 17 -13.60 -2.02 4.57
N ILE A 18 -13.05 -0.81 4.57
CA ILE A 18 -11.76 -0.53 3.95
C ILE A 18 -10.63 -1.29 4.65
N CYS A 19 -10.62 -1.32 5.99
CA CYS A 19 -9.63 -2.10 6.74
C CYS A 19 -9.65 -3.57 6.33
N ALA A 20 -10.83 -4.17 6.24
CA ALA A 20 -10.98 -5.56 5.81
C ALA A 20 -10.49 -5.77 4.37
N ALA A 21 -10.79 -4.83 3.48
CA ALA A 21 -10.33 -4.87 2.10
C ALA A 21 -8.81 -4.75 2.00
N LEU A 22 -8.20 -3.89 2.82
CA LEU A 22 -6.74 -3.75 2.87
C LEU A 22 -6.06 -4.99 3.41
N ASP A 23 -6.61 -5.62 4.45
CA ASP A 23 -6.08 -6.87 4.99
C ASP A 23 -6.10 -7.97 3.93
N GLN A 24 -7.20 -8.09 3.19
CA GLN A 24 -7.31 -9.04 2.09
C GLN A 24 -6.31 -8.72 0.97
N HIS A 25 -6.19 -7.46 0.61
CA HIS A 25 -5.28 -7.00 -0.45
C HIS A 25 -3.83 -7.38 -0.14
N TRP A 26 -3.35 -7.04 1.05
CA TRP A 26 -1.96 -7.30 1.42
C TRP A 26 -1.68 -8.80 1.63
N ALA A 27 -2.65 -9.55 2.16
CA ALA A 27 -2.52 -11.01 2.26
C ALA A 27 -2.42 -11.64 0.87
N ALA A 28 -3.22 -11.18 -0.07
CA ALA A 28 -3.17 -11.65 -1.47
C ALA A 28 -1.85 -11.26 -2.14
N SER A 29 -1.36 -10.05 -1.86
CA SER A 29 -0.06 -9.59 -2.37
C SER A 29 1.06 -10.53 -1.91
N ASP A 30 1.10 -10.86 -0.63
CA ASP A 30 2.11 -11.77 -0.06
C ASP A 30 2.00 -13.18 -0.62
N ALA A 31 0.79 -13.63 -0.91
CA ALA A 31 0.53 -14.95 -1.49
C ALA A 31 0.76 -14.99 -3.01
N ASN A 32 1.06 -13.87 -3.64
CA ASN A 32 1.15 -13.72 -5.10
C ASN A 32 -0.14 -14.13 -5.81
N ASP A 33 -1.28 -13.86 -5.17
CA ASP A 33 -2.61 -14.05 -5.74
C ASP A 33 -3.03 -12.74 -6.43
N PHE A 34 -2.61 -12.58 -7.67
CA PHE A 34 -2.79 -11.32 -8.40
C PHE A 34 -4.24 -10.96 -8.63
N VAL A 35 -5.12 -11.93 -8.79
CA VAL A 35 -6.56 -11.68 -9.01
C VAL A 35 -7.17 -11.07 -7.75
N THR A 36 -7.00 -11.72 -6.60
CA THR A 36 -7.55 -11.23 -5.34
C THR A 36 -6.90 -9.90 -4.92
N GLU A 37 -5.60 -9.77 -5.13
CA GLU A 37 -4.85 -8.55 -4.82
C GLU A 37 -5.48 -7.31 -5.47
N HIS A 38 -5.96 -7.43 -6.69
CA HIS A 38 -6.42 -6.28 -7.48
C HIS A 38 -7.93 -6.03 -7.41
N LEU A 39 -8.68 -6.81 -6.64
CA LEU A 39 -10.11 -6.58 -6.43
C LEU A 39 -10.40 -5.25 -5.72
N ILE A 40 -9.45 -4.73 -4.95
CA ILE A 40 -9.61 -3.49 -4.20
C ILE A 40 -9.69 -2.25 -5.10
N TYR A 41 -9.20 -2.34 -6.34
CA TYR A 41 -9.11 -1.19 -7.26
C TYR A 41 -10.38 -0.99 -8.08
N LEU A 42 -10.72 0.29 -8.32
CA LEU A 42 -11.67 0.62 -9.37
C LEU A 42 -11.10 0.19 -10.74
N GLU A 43 -11.97 -0.05 -11.71
CA GLU A 43 -11.52 -0.42 -13.07
C GLU A 43 -10.62 0.65 -13.68
N ASP A 44 -10.90 1.92 -13.41
CA ASP A 44 -10.14 3.07 -13.92
C ASP A 44 -9.14 3.63 -12.93
N ALA A 45 -8.77 2.85 -11.90
CA ALA A 45 -7.78 3.25 -10.91
C ALA A 45 -6.45 3.64 -11.56
N VAL A 46 -5.71 4.51 -10.88
CA VAL A 46 -4.40 5.00 -11.33
C VAL A 46 -3.37 4.64 -10.27
N LEU A 47 -2.22 4.13 -10.72
CA LEU A 47 -1.05 3.85 -9.88
C LEU A 47 0.10 4.73 -10.32
N ASP A 48 0.63 5.54 -9.42
CA ASP A 48 1.74 6.43 -9.68
C ASP A 48 3.00 5.97 -8.96
N TYR A 49 4.12 5.97 -9.69
CA TYR A 49 5.47 5.76 -9.15
C TYR A 49 6.26 7.06 -9.33
N PRO A 50 6.23 7.98 -8.35
CA PRO A 50 6.90 9.29 -8.51
C PRO A 50 8.40 9.18 -8.73
N GLN A 51 9.06 8.17 -8.15
CA GLN A 51 10.51 8.02 -8.25
C GLN A 51 10.97 7.76 -9.68
N SER A 52 10.19 7.04 -10.48
CA SER A 52 10.48 6.81 -11.91
C SER A 52 9.70 7.74 -12.84
N GLY A 53 8.71 8.46 -12.29
CA GLY A 53 7.84 9.32 -13.08
C GLY A 53 6.80 8.59 -13.90
N GLU A 54 6.48 7.34 -13.53
CA GLU A 54 5.56 6.50 -14.29
C GLU A 54 4.16 6.51 -13.69
N ARG A 55 3.17 6.41 -14.57
CA ARG A 55 1.76 6.22 -14.20
C ARG A 55 1.18 5.04 -14.95
N THR A 56 0.52 4.14 -14.23
CA THR A 56 -0.23 3.04 -14.80
C THR A 56 -1.72 3.33 -14.68
N ARG A 57 -2.45 3.29 -15.80
CA ARG A 57 -3.88 3.55 -15.81
C ARG A 57 -4.67 2.25 -15.99
N GLY A 58 -5.64 2.06 -15.09
CA GLY A 58 -6.58 0.96 -15.16
C GLY A 58 -6.13 -0.25 -14.38
N ARG A 59 -7.10 -0.88 -13.70
CA ARG A 59 -6.86 -2.06 -12.87
C ARG A 59 -6.17 -3.18 -13.64
N SER A 60 -6.60 -3.41 -14.87
CA SER A 60 -6.03 -4.47 -15.71
C SER A 60 -4.54 -4.24 -15.99
N ASN A 61 -4.16 -2.99 -16.27
CA ASN A 61 -2.76 -2.65 -16.51
C ASN A 61 -1.94 -2.71 -15.23
N ILE A 62 -2.51 -2.29 -14.10
CA ILE A 62 -1.84 -2.39 -12.79
C ILE A 62 -1.53 -3.85 -12.48
N GLN A 63 -2.52 -4.72 -12.62
CA GLN A 63 -2.34 -6.17 -12.41
C GLN A 63 -1.31 -6.76 -13.37
N GLY A 64 -1.40 -6.41 -14.65
CA GLY A 64 -0.50 -6.93 -15.67
C GLY A 64 0.94 -6.56 -15.44
N GLN A 65 1.23 -5.29 -15.09
CA GLN A 65 2.61 -4.86 -14.85
C GLN A 65 3.18 -5.50 -13.58
N ARG A 66 2.35 -5.69 -12.54
CA ARG A 66 2.80 -6.37 -11.31
C ARG A 66 3.06 -7.85 -11.55
N ALA A 67 2.22 -8.51 -12.33
CA ALA A 67 2.40 -9.93 -12.66
C ALA A 67 3.62 -10.16 -13.56
N SER A 68 4.07 -9.13 -14.27
CA SER A 68 5.26 -9.21 -15.16
C SER A 68 6.57 -9.03 -14.41
N GLN A 69 6.55 -8.60 -13.15
CA GLN A 69 7.75 -8.46 -12.33
C GLN A 69 8.30 -9.87 -12.04
N PRO A 70 9.55 -10.17 -12.43
CA PRO A 70 10.04 -11.56 -12.45
C PRO A 70 10.44 -12.13 -11.12
N SER A 71 10.61 -11.29 -10.10
CA SER A 71 11.11 -11.74 -8.79
C SER A 71 9.99 -12.38 -7.96
N ASN A 72 10.39 -13.28 -7.05
CA ASN A 72 9.49 -13.77 -6.01
C ASN A 72 9.29 -12.68 -4.98
N LYS A 73 8.07 -12.17 -4.88
CA LYS A 73 7.74 -11.07 -3.98
C LYS A 73 7.13 -11.60 -2.69
N ARG A 74 7.59 -11.05 -1.56
CA ARG A 74 6.98 -11.26 -0.25
C ARG A 74 6.73 -9.89 0.39
N PHE A 75 5.65 -9.78 1.14
CA PHE A 75 5.21 -8.54 1.77
C PHE A 75 5.12 -8.72 3.27
N SER A 76 5.75 -7.84 4.03
CA SER A 76 5.66 -7.80 5.49
C SER A 76 5.08 -6.46 5.89
N ILE A 77 3.80 -6.46 6.29
CA ILE A 77 3.08 -5.24 6.63
C ILE A 77 3.48 -4.78 8.02
N ARG A 78 3.95 -3.54 8.13
CA ARG A 78 4.33 -2.95 9.42
C ARG A 78 3.14 -2.26 10.07
N ARG A 79 2.40 -1.44 9.34
CA ARG A 79 1.20 -0.76 9.84
C ARG A 79 0.35 -0.23 8.71
N ILE A 80 -0.93 -0.10 9.01
CA ILE A 80 -1.92 0.52 8.14
C ILE A 80 -2.55 1.65 8.93
N ILE A 81 -2.53 2.87 8.39
CA ILE A 81 -3.07 4.06 9.05
C ILE A 81 -3.97 4.79 8.08
N GLY A 82 -5.14 5.20 8.55
CA GLY A 82 -6.02 6.01 7.72
C GLY A 82 -7.41 6.16 8.29
N SER A 83 -8.20 6.95 7.59
CA SER A 83 -9.62 7.12 7.83
C SER A 83 -10.23 7.78 6.60
N GLY A 84 -11.53 7.60 6.40
CA GLY A 84 -12.20 8.18 5.24
C GLY A 84 -11.61 7.67 3.94
N ASN A 85 -11.21 8.59 3.08
CA ASN A 85 -10.73 8.23 1.74
C ASN A 85 -9.21 8.16 1.60
N LEU A 86 -8.44 8.35 2.67
CA LEU A 86 -6.98 8.34 2.59
C LEU A 86 -6.39 7.31 3.56
N TRP A 87 -5.64 6.34 3.00
CA TRP A 87 -5.04 5.25 3.76
C TRP A 87 -3.59 5.04 3.35
N VAL A 88 -2.73 4.86 4.35
CA VAL A 88 -1.29 4.68 4.16
C VAL A 88 -0.90 3.33 4.76
N THR A 89 -0.17 2.53 3.98
CA THR A 89 0.41 1.27 4.43
C THR A 89 1.92 1.35 4.34
N GLU A 90 2.60 1.04 5.43
CA GLU A 90 4.05 0.94 5.50
C GLU A 90 4.42 -0.55 5.54
N PHE A 91 5.30 -0.99 4.64
CA PHE A 91 5.66 -2.40 4.57
C PHE A 91 7.06 -2.62 4.02
N ILE A 92 7.58 -3.81 4.26
CA ILE A 92 8.82 -4.26 3.64
C ILE A 92 8.42 -5.24 2.53
N LEU A 93 8.79 -4.89 1.31
CA LEU A 93 8.60 -5.74 0.14
C LEU A 93 9.96 -6.37 -0.18
N THR A 94 10.00 -7.71 -0.27
CA THR A 94 11.24 -8.36 -0.70
C THR A 94 11.08 -8.88 -2.12
N TYR A 95 12.14 -8.67 -2.91
CA TYR A 95 12.29 -9.18 -4.27
C TYR A 95 13.41 -10.22 -4.23
N ASP A 96 13.05 -11.50 -4.32
CA ASP A 96 14.01 -12.60 -4.17
C ASP A 96 14.86 -12.46 -2.90
N GLY A 97 14.20 -12.08 -1.79
CA GLY A 97 14.83 -11.89 -0.50
C GLY A 97 15.49 -10.52 -0.27
N LYS A 98 15.57 -9.66 -1.29
CA LYS A 98 16.17 -8.32 -1.16
C LYS A 98 15.12 -7.33 -0.70
N PRO A 99 15.31 -6.63 0.43
CA PRO A 99 14.29 -5.75 0.97
C PRO A 99 14.18 -4.42 0.23
N SER A 100 12.96 -3.94 0.13
CA SER A 100 12.62 -2.58 -0.29
C SER A 100 11.66 -2.02 0.77
N TYR A 101 12.02 -0.87 1.35
CA TYR A 101 11.16 -0.18 2.31
C TYR A 101 10.14 0.63 1.54
N THR A 102 8.87 0.26 1.68
CA THR A 102 7.82 0.71 0.77
C THR A 102 6.69 1.39 1.53
N VAL A 103 6.15 2.42 0.93
CA VAL A 103 4.95 3.10 1.40
C VAL A 103 3.94 3.15 0.26
N SER A 104 2.72 2.73 0.56
CA SER A 104 1.57 2.83 -0.35
C SER A 104 0.61 3.86 0.22
N ILE A 105 0.25 4.85 -0.59
CA ILE A 105 -0.73 5.87 -0.25
C ILE A 105 -1.92 5.65 -1.16
N MET A 106 -3.06 5.25 -0.58
CA MET A 106 -4.26 4.92 -1.33
C MET A 106 -5.35 5.96 -1.09
N GLU A 107 -5.91 6.47 -2.16
CA GLU A 107 -7.07 7.37 -2.15
C GLU A 107 -8.28 6.58 -2.63
N PHE A 108 -9.30 6.49 -1.78
CA PHE A 108 -10.49 5.69 -2.04
C PHE A 108 -11.63 6.54 -2.57
N SER A 109 -12.42 5.94 -3.47
CA SER A 109 -13.75 6.41 -3.83
C SER A 109 -14.72 5.33 -3.36
N GLY A 110 -15.55 5.67 -2.35
CA GLY A 110 -16.32 4.64 -1.64
C GLY A 110 -15.38 3.68 -0.92
N VAL A 111 -15.46 2.40 -1.26
CA VAL A 111 -14.64 1.34 -0.66
C VAL A 111 -13.63 0.74 -1.63
N LYS A 112 -13.39 1.43 -2.75
CA LYS A 112 -12.42 1.00 -3.78
C LYS A 112 -11.36 2.05 -3.99
N VAL A 113 -10.16 1.63 -4.34
CA VAL A 113 -9.03 2.51 -4.60
C VAL A 113 -9.22 3.19 -5.95
N ALA A 114 -9.23 4.53 -5.95
CA ALA A 114 -9.22 5.33 -7.16
C ALA A 114 -7.80 5.68 -7.60
N ARG A 115 -6.90 5.92 -6.65
CA ARG A 115 -5.50 6.27 -6.92
C ARG A 115 -4.62 5.67 -5.85
N GLU A 116 -3.50 5.12 -6.27
CA GLU A 116 -2.43 4.67 -5.37
C GLU A 116 -1.13 5.33 -5.78
N THR A 117 -0.38 5.80 -4.79
CA THR A 117 0.98 6.30 -4.97
C THR A 117 1.91 5.42 -4.16
N GLN A 118 2.98 4.92 -4.79
CA GLN A 118 3.95 4.07 -4.09
C GLN A 118 5.35 4.63 -4.22
N TYR A 119 6.07 4.59 -3.08
CA TYR A 119 7.48 4.92 -2.98
C TYR A 119 8.24 3.68 -2.51
N PHE A 120 9.41 3.45 -3.11
CA PHE A 120 10.27 2.31 -2.82
C PHE A 120 11.65 2.82 -2.42
N ALA A 121 12.26 2.24 -1.41
CA ALA A 121 13.58 2.66 -0.96
C ALA A 121 14.44 1.45 -0.61
N ASP A 122 15.63 1.39 -1.20
CA ASP A 122 16.60 0.38 -0.85
C ASP A 122 17.26 0.73 0.48
N PRO A 123 17.70 -0.28 1.27
CA PRO A 123 18.55 -0.02 2.43
C PRO A 123 19.85 0.65 2.00
N PHE A 124 20.40 1.48 2.89
CA PHE A 124 21.68 2.13 2.64
C PHE A 124 22.53 2.12 3.90
N PRO A 125 23.89 2.20 3.76
CA PRO A 125 24.78 2.22 4.92
C PRO A 125 24.56 3.51 5.75
N ALA A 126 24.68 3.39 7.07
CA ALA A 126 24.60 4.54 7.96
C ALA A 126 25.82 5.43 7.72
N PRO A 127 25.63 6.74 7.40
CA PRO A 127 26.75 7.64 7.19
C PRO A 127 27.45 7.96 8.53
N ALA A 128 28.78 8.12 8.46
CA ALA A 128 29.61 8.33 9.64
C ALA A 128 29.31 9.60 10.40
N PHE A 129 28.81 10.66 9.71
CA PHE A 129 28.65 11.97 10.34
C PHE A 129 27.64 12.00 11.48
N ARG A 130 26.69 11.02 11.53
CA ARG A 130 25.67 11.00 12.58
C ARG A 130 25.92 9.93 13.65
N ALA A 131 27.05 9.22 13.57
CA ALA A 131 27.32 8.04 14.41
C ALA A 131 27.24 8.33 15.91
N GLN A 132 27.67 9.53 16.36
CA GLN A 132 27.67 9.86 17.79
C GLN A 132 26.27 10.17 18.37
N TRP A 133 25.28 10.38 17.50
CA TRP A 133 23.92 10.73 17.94
C TRP A 133 22.89 9.64 17.74
N VAL A 134 23.27 8.53 17.13
CA VAL A 134 22.32 7.46 16.80
C VAL A 134 22.69 6.16 17.49
N GLU A 135 21.70 5.29 17.60
CA GLU A 135 21.89 3.92 18.02
C GLU A 135 21.29 2.99 16.97
N ARG A 136 21.66 1.73 17.01
CA ARG A 136 21.08 0.73 16.10
C ARG A 136 19.64 0.43 16.52
N MET A 137 18.74 0.41 15.54
CA MET A 137 17.38 -0.06 15.76
C MET A 137 17.42 -1.55 16.13
N PRO A 138 16.55 -2.02 17.05
CA PRO A 138 16.43 -3.45 17.31
C PRO A 138 15.98 -4.19 16.04
N THR A 139 16.50 -5.40 15.88
CA THR A 139 16.15 -6.27 14.74
C THR A 139 14.86 -7.03 14.98
#